data_9db9d38db692609adcec649961cb6e43
#
_entry.id   9db9d38db692609adcec649961cb6e43
#
_cell.length_a   1.000
_cell.length_b   1.000
_cell.length_c   1.000
_cell.angle_alpha   90.00
_cell.angle_beta   90.00
_cell.angle_gamma   90.00
#
_symmetry.space_group_name_H-M   'P 1'
#
loop_
_entity.id
_entity.type
_entity.pdbx_description
1 polymer ?
#
loop_
_entity_poly.entity_id
_entity_poly.type
_entity_poly.pdbx_seq_one_letter_code
_entity_poly.pdbx_strand_id
1 'polypeptide(L)'
;YYWDYLQQTNQEILNANVIVSSSAPIGHVAEFTVHVTNLDGGLNITFPVHLGIGQITENFESGFSSALNWEFSGNQDWEITTTDQYEGYYSAQSGDIDHSQNSQMSVTMEVGVIGGYVEFYYRVASEYSPSGQNFYDGLEFYIDNQMVGQYQPTAEGQTPWTQASHFVQSGMHTFTWSYIKDGGPGSTDMEDDCAWVDY
;
A
#
# COMPACT_ATOMS: atom_id res chain seq x y z
N TYR A 1 34.39 15.60 -7.21
CA TYR A 1 34.24 15.99 -8.61
C TYR A 1 34.37 17.50 -8.73
N TYR A 2 35.08 17.99 -9.78
CA TYR A 2 35.29 19.39 -10.05
C TYR A 2 34.80 19.68 -11.46
N TRP A 3 34.07 20.79 -11.62
CA TRP A 3 33.71 21.33 -12.93
C TRP A 3 34.46 22.65 -13.13
N ASP A 4 35.09 22.77 -14.27
CA ASP A 4 35.87 23.99 -14.56
C ASP A 4 34.96 25.20 -14.80
N TYR A 5 33.74 24.95 -15.32
CA TYR A 5 32.80 26.02 -15.62
C TYR A 5 31.39 25.50 -15.88
N LEU A 6 30.37 26.05 -15.20
CA LEU A 6 28.96 25.85 -15.48
C LEU A 6 28.33 27.14 -15.94
N GLN A 7 27.74 27.15 -17.15
CA GLN A 7 26.91 28.26 -17.60
C GLN A 7 25.49 28.11 -17.06
N GLN A 8 24.75 29.22 -16.99
CA GLN A 8 23.38 29.26 -16.45
C GLN A 8 22.39 28.31 -17.13
N THR A 9 22.69 27.87 -18.34
CA THR A 9 21.84 26.93 -19.13
C THR A 9 22.40 25.52 -19.19
N ASN A 10 23.52 25.22 -18.58
CA ASN A 10 24.10 23.89 -18.61
C ASN A 10 23.60 23.08 -17.43
N GLN A 11 23.32 21.83 -17.70
CA GLN A 11 23.03 20.81 -16.69
C GLN A 11 24.13 19.77 -16.73
N GLU A 12 24.65 19.41 -15.56
CA GLU A 12 25.57 18.31 -15.39
C GLU A 12 24.95 17.27 -14.47
N ILE A 13 25.14 16.00 -14.83
CA ILE A 13 24.61 14.88 -14.04
C ILE A 13 25.75 14.32 -13.21
N LEU A 14 25.66 14.45 -11.89
CA LEU A 14 26.53 13.78 -10.95
C LEU A 14 25.93 12.42 -10.59
N ASN A 15 26.66 11.35 -10.90
CA ASN A 15 26.32 10.00 -10.47
C ASN A 15 27.12 9.65 -9.22
N ALA A 16 26.44 9.42 -8.10
CA ALA A 16 27.03 8.91 -6.88
C ALA A 16 26.54 7.47 -6.64
N ASN A 17 27.47 6.55 -6.43
CA ASN A 17 27.12 5.18 -6.08
C ASN A 17 27.01 5.08 -4.55
N VAL A 18 25.88 4.62 -4.07
CA VAL A 18 25.64 4.33 -2.67
C VAL A 18 25.55 2.82 -2.49
N ILE A 19 26.33 2.28 -1.55
CA ILE A 19 26.24 0.87 -1.17
C ILE A 19 25.49 0.79 0.15
N VAL A 20 24.35 0.12 0.10
CA VAL A 20 23.52 -0.15 1.28
C VAL A 20 24.01 -1.43 1.94
N SER A 21 24.23 -1.39 3.26
CA SER A 21 24.56 -2.60 4.02
C SER A 21 23.40 -3.58 3.99
N SER A 22 23.68 -4.87 3.84
CA SER A 22 22.66 -5.92 3.96
C SER A 22 22.02 -6.01 5.37
N SER A 23 22.59 -5.31 6.35
CA SER A 23 22.05 -5.20 7.71
C SER A 23 21.25 -3.89 7.92
N ALA A 24 21.10 -3.05 6.90
CA ALA A 24 20.27 -1.86 7.01
C ALA A 24 18.80 -2.28 7.16
N PRO A 25 18.07 -1.76 8.15
CA PRO A 25 16.67 -2.08 8.31
C PRO A 25 15.86 -1.65 7.08
N ILE A 26 14.90 -2.45 6.69
CA ILE A 26 13.90 -2.07 5.68
C ILE A 26 13.13 -0.87 6.20
N GLY A 27 12.84 0.10 5.32
CA GLY A 27 12.19 1.35 5.69
C GLY A 27 13.13 2.38 6.33
N HIS A 28 14.42 2.03 6.55
CA HIS A 28 15.39 3.02 7.03
C HIS A 28 15.60 4.11 5.98
N VAL A 29 15.68 5.36 6.42
CA VAL A 29 16.02 6.48 5.56
C VAL A 29 17.44 6.90 5.84
N ALA A 30 18.31 6.71 4.86
CA ALA A 30 19.67 7.25 4.92
C ALA A 30 19.67 8.74 4.56
N GLU A 31 20.19 9.54 5.45
CA GLU A 31 20.35 10.97 5.23
C GLU A 31 21.76 11.27 4.68
N PHE A 32 21.82 11.96 3.56
CA PHE A 32 23.03 12.47 2.96
C PHE A 32 22.98 13.99 2.95
N THR A 33 24.12 14.60 3.18
CA THR A 33 24.27 16.04 3.00
C THR A 33 25.06 16.31 1.74
N VAL A 34 24.47 17.03 0.80
CA VAL A 34 25.15 17.47 -0.41
C VAL A 34 25.66 18.90 -0.18
N HIS A 35 26.96 19.08 -0.34
CA HIS A 35 27.63 20.38 -0.30
C HIS A 35 28.03 20.77 -1.71
N VAL A 36 27.52 21.90 -2.19
CA VAL A 36 27.90 22.48 -3.47
C VAL A 36 28.66 23.75 -3.21
N THR A 37 29.93 23.77 -3.63
CA THR A 37 30.83 24.95 -3.50
C THR A 37 31.44 25.25 -4.84
N ASN A 38 31.71 26.54 -5.13
CA ASN A 38 32.57 26.91 -6.26
C ASN A 38 34.00 27.17 -5.78
N LEU A 39 34.94 27.14 -6.72
CA LEU A 39 36.37 27.31 -6.42
C LEU A 39 36.70 28.69 -5.83
N ASP A 40 35.92 29.70 -6.16
CA ASP A 40 36.09 31.07 -5.70
C ASP A 40 35.46 31.34 -4.32
N GLY A 41 34.79 30.31 -3.74
CA GLY A 41 34.17 30.40 -2.41
C GLY A 41 32.91 31.26 -2.33
N GLY A 42 32.42 31.79 -3.45
CA GLY A 42 31.22 32.63 -3.51
C GLY A 42 29.91 31.86 -3.49
N LEU A 43 29.94 30.57 -3.80
CA LEU A 43 28.78 29.67 -3.72
C LEU A 43 29.06 28.63 -2.64
N ASN A 44 28.15 28.54 -1.68
CA ASN A 44 28.15 27.48 -0.66
C ASN A 44 26.71 27.11 -0.34
N ILE A 45 26.23 26.04 -0.96
CA ILE A 45 24.89 25.53 -0.78
C ILE A 45 24.96 24.15 -0.15
N THR A 46 24.15 23.93 0.86
CA THR A 46 24.03 22.66 1.52
C THR A 46 22.56 22.25 1.53
N PHE A 47 22.26 21.05 1.11
CA PHE A 47 20.91 20.50 1.16
C PHE A 47 20.92 19.02 1.54
N PRO A 48 19.92 18.57 2.31
CA PRO A 48 19.78 17.16 2.63
C PRO A 48 19.23 16.40 1.44
N VAL A 49 19.64 15.14 1.29
CA VAL A 49 19.07 14.15 0.39
C VAL A 49 18.73 12.93 1.21
N HIS A 50 17.50 12.47 1.12
CA HIS A 50 17.03 11.29 1.82
C HIS A 50 16.88 10.15 0.83
N LEU A 51 17.43 8.99 1.18
CA LEU A 51 17.30 7.75 0.42
C LEU A 51 16.57 6.71 1.26
N GLY A 52 15.36 6.38 0.89
CA GLY A 52 14.63 5.26 1.48
C GLY A 52 15.30 3.95 1.15
N ILE A 53 15.53 3.10 2.16
CA ILE A 53 16.18 1.82 2.00
C ILE A 53 15.15 0.72 2.07
N GLY A 54 14.93 0.08 0.93
CA GLY A 54 14.03 -1.04 0.79
C GLY A 54 12.57 -0.65 0.59
N GLN A 55 11.87 -1.57 0.01
CA GLN A 55 10.41 -1.58 -0.06
C GLN A 55 9.96 -2.74 0.83
N ILE A 56 8.96 -2.53 1.66
CA ILE A 56 8.30 -3.63 2.34
C ILE A 56 7.29 -4.18 1.35
N THR A 57 7.44 -5.43 0.98
CA THR A 57 6.50 -6.13 0.11
C THR A 57 5.91 -7.30 0.89
N GLU A 58 4.60 -7.40 0.90
CA GLU A 58 3.85 -8.54 1.37
C GLU A 58 3.12 -9.17 0.20
N ASN A 59 3.45 -10.40 -0.10
CA ASN A 59 2.84 -11.15 -1.21
C ASN A 59 2.11 -12.40 -0.74
N PHE A 60 1.91 -12.51 0.57
CA PHE A 60 1.20 -13.61 1.23
C PHE A 60 1.74 -15.03 0.96
N GLU A 61 2.86 -15.18 0.25
CA GLU A 61 3.47 -16.48 -0.07
C GLU A 61 3.98 -17.24 1.17
N SER A 62 4.22 -16.53 2.26
CA SER A 62 4.52 -17.11 3.58
C SER A 62 3.32 -17.11 4.54
N GLY A 63 2.13 -16.87 4.01
CA GLY A 63 0.94 -16.64 4.82
C GLY A 63 1.08 -15.40 5.68
N PHE A 64 0.28 -15.31 6.72
CA PHE A 64 0.39 -14.22 7.70
C PHE A 64 1.57 -14.36 8.66
N SER A 65 2.48 -15.31 8.40
CA SER A 65 3.74 -15.49 9.16
C SER A 65 4.91 -14.67 8.60
N SER A 66 4.62 -13.61 7.88
CA SER A 66 5.61 -12.67 7.35
C SER A 66 6.27 -11.83 8.44
N ALA A 67 7.16 -10.91 8.05
CA ALA A 67 7.77 -9.95 8.98
C ALA A 67 6.77 -8.89 9.49
N LEU A 68 5.57 -8.83 8.92
CA LEU A 68 4.51 -7.93 9.32
C LEU A 68 3.66 -8.54 10.43
N ASN A 69 3.33 -7.75 11.44
CA ASN A 69 2.44 -8.16 12.51
C ASN A 69 0.99 -7.87 12.11
N TRP A 70 0.36 -8.85 11.48
CA TRP A 70 -1.03 -8.76 11.10
C TRP A 70 -1.96 -8.90 12.31
N GLU A 71 -2.97 -8.05 12.38
CA GLU A 71 -4.03 -8.08 13.38
C GLU A 71 -5.37 -8.25 12.68
N PHE A 72 -6.25 -9.06 13.27
CA PHE A 72 -7.58 -9.36 12.72
C PHE A 72 -8.65 -8.91 13.68
N SER A 73 -9.76 -8.45 13.12
CA SER A 73 -10.94 -8.03 13.89
C SER A 73 -12.20 -8.11 13.04
N GLY A 74 -13.34 -7.88 13.68
CA GLY A 74 -14.65 -8.03 13.05
C GLY A 74 -15.31 -9.36 13.40
N ASN A 75 -16.15 -9.85 12.50
CA ASN A 75 -16.95 -11.05 12.74
C ASN A 75 -16.23 -12.34 12.36
N GLN A 76 -15.38 -12.27 11.35
CA GLN A 76 -14.52 -13.35 10.88
C GLN A 76 -13.13 -12.80 10.52
N ASP A 77 -12.11 -13.60 10.75
CA ASP A 77 -10.73 -13.25 10.39
C ASP A 77 -10.50 -13.42 8.87
N TRP A 78 -9.57 -12.65 8.33
CA TRP A 78 -9.04 -12.89 7.00
C TRP A 78 -8.23 -14.19 6.99
N GLU A 79 -8.21 -14.84 5.83
CA GLU A 79 -7.50 -16.10 5.64
C GLU A 79 -6.62 -16.07 4.39
N ILE A 80 -5.67 -16.99 4.32
CA ILE A 80 -4.85 -17.19 3.11
C ILE A 80 -5.56 -18.16 2.20
N THR A 81 -5.68 -17.79 0.93
CA THR A 81 -6.35 -18.60 -0.08
C THR A 81 -5.46 -18.92 -1.27
N THR A 82 -5.82 -19.97 -2.00
CA THR A 82 -5.24 -20.35 -3.29
C THR A 82 -6.28 -20.28 -4.41
N THR A 83 -7.48 -19.79 -4.12
CA THR A 83 -8.58 -19.79 -5.09
C THR A 83 -8.49 -18.66 -6.08
N ASP A 84 -7.94 -17.52 -5.66
CA ASP A 84 -7.80 -16.33 -6.48
C ASP A 84 -6.59 -15.52 -6.02
N GLN A 85 -5.67 -15.21 -6.90
CA GLN A 85 -4.44 -14.45 -6.63
C GLN A 85 -4.08 -13.54 -7.79
N TYR A 86 -3.46 -12.40 -7.49
CA TYR A 86 -2.91 -11.51 -8.50
C TYR A 86 -1.60 -12.07 -9.05
N GLU A 87 -0.71 -12.49 -8.15
CA GLU A 87 0.53 -13.18 -8.51
C GLU A 87 0.85 -14.31 -7.52
N GLY A 88 1.83 -15.15 -7.85
CA GLY A 88 2.24 -16.25 -6.98
C GLY A 88 1.22 -17.37 -6.85
N TYR A 89 1.05 -17.87 -5.63
CA TYR A 89 0.16 -19.00 -5.29
C TYR A 89 -0.88 -18.64 -4.24
N TYR A 90 -0.71 -17.56 -3.51
CA TYR A 90 -1.53 -17.19 -2.36
C TYR A 90 -1.94 -15.73 -2.42
N SER A 91 -3.08 -15.43 -1.86
CA SER A 91 -3.53 -14.07 -1.53
C SER A 91 -4.23 -14.06 -0.18
N ALA A 92 -4.51 -12.89 0.37
CA ALA A 92 -5.39 -12.74 1.53
C ALA A 92 -6.84 -12.59 1.06
N GLN A 93 -7.76 -13.37 1.65
CA GLN A 93 -9.19 -13.33 1.42
C GLN A 93 -9.91 -12.93 2.70
N SER A 94 -10.93 -12.07 2.59
CA SER A 94 -11.78 -11.74 3.72
C SER A 94 -12.54 -12.95 4.25
N GLY A 95 -12.81 -12.99 5.54
CA GLY A 95 -13.63 -14.02 6.13
C GLY A 95 -15.06 -14.01 5.59
N ASP A 96 -15.70 -15.18 5.63
CA ASP A 96 -17.12 -15.35 5.27
C ASP A 96 -18.00 -14.72 6.35
N ILE A 97 -18.74 -13.68 5.96
CA ILE A 97 -19.56 -12.85 6.87
C ILE A 97 -21.00 -12.74 6.40
N ASP A 98 -21.90 -12.61 7.36
CA ASP A 98 -23.32 -12.34 7.13
C ASP A 98 -23.60 -10.85 6.93
N HIS A 99 -24.85 -10.52 6.56
CA HIS A 99 -25.31 -9.14 6.45
C HIS A 99 -25.07 -8.34 7.74
N SER A 100 -24.76 -7.06 7.60
CA SER A 100 -24.42 -6.12 8.70
C SER A 100 -23.18 -6.53 9.50
N GLN A 101 -22.28 -7.26 8.89
CA GLN A 101 -21.01 -7.69 9.48
C GLN A 101 -19.81 -7.12 8.72
N ASN A 102 -18.65 -7.26 9.34
CA ASN A 102 -17.38 -6.93 8.73
C ASN A 102 -16.29 -7.95 9.06
N SER A 103 -15.29 -8.00 8.20
CA SER A 103 -14.07 -8.77 8.35
C SER A 103 -12.87 -7.85 8.09
N GLN A 104 -11.97 -7.72 9.04
CA GLN A 104 -10.88 -6.75 8.97
C GLN A 104 -9.52 -7.39 9.19
N MET A 105 -8.55 -6.99 8.37
CA MET A 105 -7.12 -7.21 8.65
C MET A 105 -6.40 -5.87 8.71
N SER A 106 -5.42 -5.76 9.59
CA SER A 106 -4.65 -4.54 9.73
C SER A 106 -3.19 -4.80 10.05
N VAL A 107 -2.36 -3.83 9.73
CA VAL A 107 -0.94 -3.79 10.06
C VAL A 107 -0.52 -2.39 10.45
N THR A 108 0.29 -2.29 11.51
CA THR A 108 0.86 -1.00 11.93
C THR A 108 2.35 -0.99 11.62
N MET A 109 2.80 0.06 10.92
CA MET A 109 4.20 0.21 10.55
C MET A 109 4.63 1.67 10.48
N GLU A 110 5.94 1.89 10.54
CA GLU A 110 6.54 3.21 10.38
C GLU A 110 6.79 3.51 8.90
N VAL A 111 6.28 4.65 8.44
CA VAL A 111 6.56 5.23 7.12
C VAL A 111 7.70 6.22 7.25
N GLY A 112 8.72 6.07 6.41
CA GLY A 112 9.93 6.87 6.47
C GLY A 112 9.71 8.37 6.31
N VAL A 113 10.74 9.17 6.66
CA VAL A 113 10.67 10.64 6.82
C VAL A 113 10.23 11.44 5.60
N ILE A 114 10.27 10.86 4.40
CA ILE A 114 9.79 11.52 3.17
C ILE A 114 8.34 11.16 2.82
N GLY A 115 7.69 10.33 3.64
CA GLY A 115 6.43 9.69 3.27
C GLY A 115 6.64 8.56 2.26
N GLY A 116 5.54 8.00 1.77
CA GLY A 116 5.58 6.90 0.82
C GLY A 116 4.21 6.62 0.23
N TYR A 117 4.12 5.49 -0.45
CA TYR A 117 2.84 4.98 -0.95
C TYR A 117 2.60 3.60 -0.37
N VAL A 118 1.38 3.34 0.07
CA VAL A 118 0.85 2.00 0.23
C VAL A 118 0.15 1.63 -1.07
N GLU A 119 0.58 0.52 -1.65
CA GLU A 119 0.06 -0.01 -2.91
C GLU A 119 -0.35 -1.46 -2.69
N PHE A 120 -1.47 -1.84 -3.26
CA PHE A 120 -1.95 -3.21 -3.20
C PHE A 120 -2.85 -3.51 -4.40
N TYR A 121 -2.92 -4.75 -4.79
CA TYR A 121 -3.95 -5.22 -5.71
C TYR A 121 -5.13 -5.75 -4.92
N TYR A 122 -6.32 -5.44 -5.40
CA TYR A 122 -7.56 -5.94 -4.81
C TYR A 122 -8.48 -6.52 -5.87
N ARG A 123 -9.33 -7.41 -5.42
CA ARG A 123 -10.46 -7.95 -6.16
C ARG A 123 -11.64 -8.06 -5.21
N VAL A 124 -12.85 -7.78 -5.69
CA VAL A 124 -14.07 -7.85 -4.89
C VAL A 124 -15.14 -8.61 -5.67
N ALA A 125 -15.73 -9.60 -5.05
CA ALA A 125 -16.96 -10.25 -5.46
C ALA A 125 -18.02 -9.92 -4.41
N SER A 126 -19.05 -9.20 -4.78
CA SER A 126 -20.09 -8.80 -3.84
C SER A 126 -21.31 -8.26 -4.59
N GLU A 127 -22.33 -7.92 -3.84
CA GLU A 127 -23.46 -7.18 -4.37
C GLU A 127 -22.99 -5.90 -5.08
N TYR A 128 -23.53 -5.64 -6.24
CA TYR A 128 -23.16 -4.45 -7.01
C TYR A 128 -24.29 -3.42 -7.11
N SER A 129 -23.91 -2.15 -7.23
CA SER A 129 -24.84 -1.08 -7.52
C SER A 129 -24.89 -0.81 -9.02
N PRO A 130 -25.99 -1.09 -9.75
CA PRO A 130 -26.08 -0.85 -11.17
C PRO A 130 -25.92 0.63 -11.56
N SER A 131 -26.24 1.54 -10.63
CA SER A 131 -26.06 2.98 -10.83
C SER A 131 -24.66 3.46 -10.44
N GLY A 132 -23.88 2.65 -9.71
CA GLY A 132 -22.60 3.04 -9.11
C GLY A 132 -22.71 4.14 -8.05
N GLN A 133 -23.93 4.49 -7.62
CA GLN A 133 -24.16 5.61 -6.69
C GLN A 133 -24.21 5.19 -5.22
N ASN A 134 -24.49 3.92 -4.97
CA ASN A 134 -24.55 3.39 -3.60
C ASN A 134 -23.43 2.39 -3.40
N PHE A 135 -22.86 2.40 -2.23
CA PHE A 135 -21.99 1.34 -1.76
C PHE A 135 -22.83 0.42 -0.87
N TYR A 136 -22.93 -0.84 -1.23
CA TYR A 136 -23.64 -1.87 -0.47
C TYR A 136 -22.62 -2.74 0.25
N ASP A 137 -22.03 -3.67 -0.47
CA ASP A 137 -21.02 -4.58 0.03
C ASP A 137 -19.69 -4.30 -0.68
N GLY A 138 -18.57 -4.50 0.00
CA GLY A 138 -17.28 -4.33 -0.65
C GLY A 138 -16.10 -4.13 0.29
N LEU A 139 -14.99 -3.78 -0.31
CA LEU A 139 -13.75 -3.54 0.41
C LEU A 139 -13.56 -2.04 0.68
N GLU A 140 -13.33 -1.72 1.92
CA GLU A 140 -12.91 -0.39 2.38
C GLU A 140 -11.45 -0.42 2.83
N PHE A 141 -10.72 0.64 2.53
CA PHE A 141 -9.34 0.79 2.97
C PHE A 141 -9.19 2.05 3.84
N TYR A 142 -8.53 1.88 4.97
CA TYR A 142 -8.34 2.92 5.96
C TYR A 142 -6.86 3.15 6.26
N ILE A 143 -6.52 4.41 6.51
CA ILE A 143 -5.25 4.84 7.11
C ILE A 143 -5.60 5.56 8.41
N ASP A 144 -5.12 5.07 9.55
CA ASP A 144 -5.36 5.62 10.89
C ASP A 144 -6.86 5.81 11.20
N ASN A 145 -7.68 4.83 10.86
CA ASN A 145 -9.14 4.84 10.98
C ASN A 145 -9.86 5.87 10.08
N GLN A 146 -9.15 6.52 9.17
CA GLN A 146 -9.75 7.37 8.15
C GLN A 146 -9.90 6.57 6.85
N MET A 147 -11.12 6.42 6.35
CA MET A 147 -11.38 5.78 5.07
C MET A 147 -10.77 6.60 3.93
N VAL A 148 -9.93 5.96 3.12
CA VAL A 148 -9.24 6.57 1.98
C VAL A 148 -9.55 5.86 0.67
N GLY A 149 -10.15 4.67 0.71
CA GLY A 149 -10.56 3.91 -0.45
C GLY A 149 -11.82 3.11 -0.18
N GLN A 150 -12.65 2.92 -1.22
CA GLN A 150 -13.88 2.14 -1.19
C GLN A 150 -14.04 1.45 -2.54
N TYR A 151 -14.16 0.14 -2.57
CA TYR A 151 -14.09 -0.69 -3.76
C TYR A 151 -15.22 -1.70 -3.78
N GLN A 152 -16.02 -1.68 -4.85
CA GLN A 152 -17.13 -2.61 -5.08
C GLN A 152 -17.25 -2.94 -6.57
N PRO A 153 -17.91 -4.03 -6.96
CA PRO A 153 -18.26 -4.26 -8.34
C PRO A 153 -19.22 -3.19 -8.86
N THR A 154 -19.07 -2.82 -10.12
CA THR A 154 -20.00 -1.90 -10.83
C THR A 154 -20.92 -2.64 -11.79
N ALA A 155 -20.72 -3.93 -11.95
CA ALA A 155 -21.52 -4.83 -12.76
C ALA A 155 -21.61 -6.18 -12.06
N GLU A 156 -22.54 -7.02 -12.48
CA GLU A 156 -22.67 -8.38 -11.97
C GLU A 156 -21.35 -9.14 -12.11
N GLY A 157 -20.95 -9.81 -11.04
CA GLY A 157 -19.71 -10.57 -10.96
C GLY A 157 -18.67 -9.94 -10.06
N GLN A 158 -17.43 -10.23 -10.39
CA GLN A 158 -16.26 -9.78 -9.64
C GLN A 158 -15.58 -8.60 -10.35
N THR A 159 -14.90 -7.73 -9.58
CA THR A 159 -13.97 -6.79 -10.20
C THR A 159 -12.79 -7.54 -10.84
N PRO A 160 -12.15 -7.03 -11.89
CA PRO A 160 -10.81 -7.50 -12.23
C PRO A 160 -9.86 -7.14 -11.10
N TRP A 161 -8.72 -7.84 -11.00
CA TRP A 161 -7.62 -7.40 -10.15
C TRP A 161 -7.23 -5.97 -10.51
N THR A 162 -7.27 -5.08 -9.55
CA THR A 162 -7.08 -3.64 -9.75
C THR A 162 -6.12 -3.10 -8.71
N GLN A 163 -5.18 -2.27 -9.13
CA GLN A 163 -4.23 -1.65 -8.21
C GLN A 163 -4.85 -0.42 -7.54
N ALA A 164 -4.67 -0.33 -6.22
CA ALA A 164 -4.88 0.87 -5.44
C ALA A 164 -3.53 1.43 -4.99
N SER A 165 -3.43 2.76 -4.88
CA SER A 165 -2.21 3.46 -4.44
C SER A 165 -2.61 4.70 -3.64
N HIS A 166 -2.12 4.81 -2.41
CA HIS A 166 -2.43 5.90 -1.49
C HIS A 166 -1.16 6.50 -0.91
N PHE A 167 -1.02 7.81 -1.02
CA PHE A 167 0.09 8.51 -0.39
C PHE A 167 -0.08 8.55 1.13
N VAL A 168 1.02 8.29 1.85
CA VAL A 168 1.09 8.28 3.32
C VAL A 168 2.21 9.21 3.75
N GLN A 169 1.94 10.06 4.72
CA GLN A 169 2.98 10.90 5.32
C GLN A 169 3.96 10.06 6.15
N SER A 170 5.04 10.68 6.60
CA SER A 170 5.97 10.03 7.52
C SER A 170 5.35 9.85 8.91
N GLY A 171 5.66 8.74 9.57
CA GLY A 171 5.21 8.43 10.93
C GLY A 171 4.70 7.01 11.08
N MET A 172 4.21 6.71 12.26
CA MET A 172 3.53 5.44 12.53
C MET A 172 2.11 5.51 12.00
N HIS A 173 1.73 4.53 11.19
CA HIS A 173 0.41 4.43 10.59
C HIS A 173 -0.14 3.03 10.70
N THR A 174 -1.46 2.94 10.88
CA THR A 174 -2.20 1.68 10.82
C THR A 174 -2.98 1.63 9.51
N PHE A 175 -2.71 0.61 8.72
CA PHE A 175 -3.41 0.29 7.48
C PHE A 175 -4.42 -0.80 7.74
N THR A 176 -5.68 -0.59 7.35
CA THR A 176 -6.76 -1.55 7.58
C THR A 176 -7.54 -1.79 6.29
N TRP A 177 -7.66 -3.06 5.93
CA TRP A 177 -8.57 -3.54 4.89
C TRP A 177 -9.79 -4.14 5.57
N SER A 178 -10.96 -3.64 5.23
CA SER A 178 -12.24 -4.04 5.83
C SER A 178 -13.21 -4.45 4.74
N TYR A 179 -13.52 -5.74 4.64
CA TYR A 179 -14.66 -6.18 3.86
C TYR A 179 -15.91 -6.00 4.70
N ILE A 180 -16.92 -5.37 4.12
CA ILE A 180 -18.19 -5.08 4.81
C ILE A 180 -19.37 -5.52 3.97
N LYS A 181 -20.45 -5.93 4.66
CA LYS A 181 -21.76 -6.19 4.05
C LYS A 181 -22.81 -5.30 4.70
N ASP A 182 -23.71 -4.75 3.88
CA ASP A 182 -24.84 -3.96 4.36
C ASP A 182 -25.93 -4.83 5.01
N GLY A 183 -27.07 -4.24 5.39
CA GLY A 183 -28.14 -4.93 6.13
C GLY A 183 -29.18 -5.64 5.26
N GLY A 184 -29.05 -5.62 3.96
CA GLY A 184 -30.05 -6.15 3.03
C GLY A 184 -29.59 -7.38 2.27
N PRO A 185 -30.47 -8.38 2.03
CA PRO A 185 -30.17 -9.39 1.03
C PRO A 185 -30.17 -8.69 -0.35
N GLY A 186 -29.02 -8.65 -0.99
CA GLY A 186 -28.91 -8.18 -2.35
C GLY A 186 -29.72 -9.04 -3.32
N SER A 187 -30.12 -8.47 -4.44
CA SER A 187 -30.75 -9.24 -5.52
C SER A 187 -29.75 -10.17 -6.22
N THR A 188 -28.50 -10.16 -5.80
CA THR A 188 -27.35 -10.81 -6.43
C THR A 188 -26.38 -11.37 -5.38
N ASP A 189 -26.89 -12.17 -4.41
CA ASP A 189 -26.00 -12.97 -3.56
C ASP A 189 -25.11 -13.83 -4.46
N MET A 190 -23.82 -13.58 -4.40
CA MET A 190 -22.81 -14.31 -5.16
C MET A 190 -22.27 -15.46 -4.31
N GLU A 191 -21.92 -16.57 -4.96
CA GLU A 191 -21.34 -17.76 -4.30
C GLU A 191 -19.98 -17.41 -3.65
N ASP A 192 -19.26 -16.39 -4.17
CA ASP A 192 -17.97 -15.88 -3.68
C ASP A 192 -18.13 -14.42 -3.18
N ASP A 193 -18.90 -14.20 -2.13
CA ASP A 193 -19.16 -12.87 -1.59
C ASP A 193 -18.06 -12.44 -0.61
N CYS A 194 -16.93 -11.97 -1.15
CA CYS A 194 -15.73 -11.63 -0.40
C CYS A 194 -14.82 -10.65 -1.15
N ALA A 195 -13.74 -10.25 -0.50
CA ALA A 195 -12.66 -9.47 -1.10
C ALA A 195 -11.32 -10.20 -0.98
N TRP A 196 -10.45 -9.97 -1.96
CA TRP A 196 -9.07 -10.44 -1.98
C TRP A 196 -8.11 -9.26 -2.04
N VAL A 197 -6.97 -9.42 -1.39
CA VAL A 197 -5.85 -8.48 -1.43
C VAL A 197 -4.56 -9.26 -1.67
N ASP A 198 -3.67 -8.69 -2.50
CA ASP A 198 -2.41 -9.29 -2.89
C ASP A 198 -1.34 -8.23 -3.21
N TYR A 199 -0.06 -8.67 -3.24
CA TYR A 199 1.16 -7.92 -3.58
C TYR A 199 1.80 -7.23 -2.41
#